data_432eabdcf8621d2934d86ecf46a2f4f8
#
_entry.id   432eabdcf8621d2934d86ecf46a2f4f8
#
_cell.length_a   1.000
_cell.length_b   1.000
_cell.length_c   1.000
_cell.angle_alpha   90.00
_cell.angle_beta   90.00
_cell.angle_gamma   90.00
#
_symmetry.space_group_name_H-M   'P 1'
#
loop_
_entity.id
_entity.type
_entity.pdbx_description
1 polymer ?
#
loop_
_entity_poly.entity_id
_entity_poly.type
_entity_poly.pdbx_seq_one_letter_code
_entity_poly.pdbx_strand_id
1 'polypeptide(L)'
;MAPILTPLVRDLPTALERAQRAFERGHLREAIDLLEQALVLDASHVAARTMLAVAYARTRRVEQALEHLEAALALAPGAFAPRCALGELYLRLGIPEQARPHLARALEVASNAAERAYVAGLQKEDRARERRRMPRPSFRAPFWLFRRARGRGEG
;
A
#
# COMPACT_ATOMS: atom_id res chain seq x y z
N MET A 1 -8.53 -27.50 11.45
CA MET A 1 -8.94 -26.85 10.17
C MET A 1 -7.78 -26.99 9.19
N ALA A 2 -8.05 -27.65 8.07
CA ALA A 2 -7.05 -27.70 7.00
C ALA A 2 -6.78 -26.28 6.48
N PRO A 3 -5.52 -25.90 6.19
CA PRO A 3 -5.24 -24.63 5.54
C PRO A 3 -5.96 -24.60 4.20
N ILE A 4 -6.72 -23.55 3.94
CA ILE A 4 -7.29 -23.29 2.63
C ILE A 4 -6.10 -22.98 1.73
N LEU A 5 -5.58 -23.99 1.05
CA LEU A 5 -4.49 -23.82 0.07
C LEU A 5 -5.04 -22.98 -1.08
N THR A 6 -4.65 -21.73 -1.12
CA THR A 6 -4.92 -20.87 -2.28
C THR A 6 -4.28 -21.53 -3.50
N PRO A 7 -5.06 -21.90 -4.54
CA PRO A 7 -4.51 -22.61 -5.69
C PRO A 7 -3.39 -21.78 -6.33
N LEU A 8 -2.28 -22.45 -6.63
CA LEU A 8 -1.09 -21.84 -7.24
C LEU A 8 -1.48 -21.14 -8.55
N VAL A 9 -1.18 -19.88 -8.66
CA VAL A 9 -1.45 -19.10 -9.88
C VAL A 9 -0.25 -19.20 -10.81
N ARG A 10 -0.50 -19.48 -12.10
CA ARG A 10 0.55 -19.74 -13.09
C ARG A 10 1.06 -18.50 -13.79
N ASP A 11 0.32 -17.40 -13.73
CA ASP A 11 0.67 -16.16 -14.41
C ASP A 11 0.41 -14.94 -13.52
N LEU A 12 1.24 -13.91 -13.72
CA LEU A 12 1.22 -12.69 -12.94
C LEU A 12 -0.09 -11.89 -13.07
N PRO A 13 -0.68 -11.68 -14.26
CA PRO A 13 -1.93 -10.94 -14.38
C PRO A 13 -3.07 -11.56 -13.58
N THR A 14 -3.25 -12.87 -13.66
CA THR A 14 -4.28 -13.60 -12.91
C THR A 14 -4.04 -13.51 -11.39
N ALA A 15 -2.78 -13.64 -10.95
CA ALA A 15 -2.43 -13.47 -9.55
C ALA A 15 -2.84 -12.08 -9.02
N LEU A 16 -2.49 -11.04 -9.77
CA LEU A 16 -2.79 -9.66 -9.38
C LEU A 16 -4.30 -9.38 -9.37
N GLU A 17 -5.04 -9.85 -10.38
CA GLU A 17 -6.49 -9.67 -10.42
C GLU A 17 -7.21 -10.36 -9.26
N ARG A 18 -6.81 -11.57 -8.95
CA ARG A 18 -7.38 -12.33 -7.82
C ARG A 18 -7.02 -11.68 -6.49
N ALA A 19 -5.76 -11.26 -6.33
CA ALA A 19 -5.29 -10.55 -5.14
C ALA A 19 -6.07 -9.25 -4.93
N GLN A 20 -6.30 -8.51 -6.00
CA GLN A 20 -7.08 -7.29 -5.98
C GLN A 20 -8.51 -7.53 -5.51
N ARG A 21 -9.19 -8.53 -6.06
CA ARG A 21 -10.56 -8.89 -5.66
C ARG A 21 -10.63 -9.35 -4.20
N ALA A 22 -9.65 -10.14 -3.75
CA ALA A 22 -9.56 -10.58 -2.36
C ALA A 22 -9.36 -9.39 -1.41
N PHE A 23 -8.49 -8.45 -1.80
CA PHE A 23 -8.24 -7.22 -1.04
C PHE A 23 -9.50 -6.33 -0.95
N GLU A 24 -10.23 -6.15 -2.05
CA GLU A 24 -11.49 -5.38 -2.09
C GLU A 24 -12.56 -5.97 -1.17
N ARG A 25 -12.63 -7.30 -1.11
CA ARG A 25 -13.56 -8.03 -0.24
C ARG A 25 -13.12 -8.09 1.23
N GLY A 26 -11.92 -7.61 1.55
CA GLY A 26 -11.36 -7.69 2.89
C GLY A 26 -10.76 -9.06 3.25
N HIS A 27 -10.63 -9.97 2.29
CA HIS A 27 -10.00 -11.28 2.46
C HIS A 27 -8.46 -11.13 2.46
N LEU A 28 -7.92 -10.44 3.48
CA LEU A 28 -6.53 -10.01 3.49
C LEU A 28 -5.53 -11.17 3.49
N ARG A 29 -5.86 -12.32 4.09
CA ARG A 29 -4.98 -13.51 4.07
C ARG A 29 -4.84 -14.04 2.65
N GLU A 30 -5.96 -14.23 1.95
CA GLU A 30 -5.96 -14.66 0.55
C GLU A 30 -5.23 -13.66 -0.35
N ALA A 31 -5.43 -12.36 -0.12
CA ALA A 31 -4.71 -11.32 -0.85
C ALA A 31 -3.20 -11.40 -0.63
N ILE A 32 -2.75 -11.63 0.60
CA ILE A 32 -1.33 -11.81 0.93
C ILE A 32 -0.76 -13.02 0.17
N ASP A 33 -1.39 -14.19 0.26
CA ASP A 33 -0.93 -15.41 -0.39
C ASP A 33 -0.79 -15.23 -1.92
N LEU A 34 -1.77 -14.57 -2.55
CA LEU A 34 -1.76 -14.29 -3.98
C LEU A 34 -0.70 -13.25 -4.38
N LEU A 35 -0.46 -12.24 -3.55
CA LEU A 35 0.57 -11.22 -3.79
C LEU A 35 1.98 -11.78 -3.59
N GLU A 36 2.17 -12.66 -2.62
CA GLU A 36 3.43 -13.40 -2.46
C GLU A 36 3.71 -14.27 -3.69
N GLN A 37 2.71 -14.99 -4.22
CA GLN A 37 2.84 -15.73 -5.47
C GLN A 37 3.17 -14.81 -6.66
N ALA A 38 2.52 -13.65 -6.75
CA ALA A 38 2.81 -12.66 -7.78
C ALA A 38 4.26 -12.17 -7.72
N LEU A 39 4.81 -11.95 -6.52
CA LEU A 39 6.20 -11.53 -6.34
C LEU A 39 7.22 -12.65 -6.58
N VAL A 40 6.82 -13.92 -6.50
CA VAL A 40 7.65 -15.04 -6.97
C VAL A 40 7.77 -15.00 -8.50
N LEU A 41 6.70 -14.60 -9.21
CA LEU A 41 6.71 -14.48 -10.67
C LEU A 41 7.43 -13.21 -11.15
N ASP A 42 7.26 -12.10 -10.44
CA ASP A 42 7.96 -10.84 -10.71
C ASP A 42 8.29 -10.11 -9.39
N ALA A 43 9.50 -10.32 -8.91
CA ALA A 43 9.99 -9.71 -7.68
C ALA A 43 10.13 -8.17 -7.76
N SER A 44 10.18 -7.61 -8.97
CA SER A 44 10.31 -6.16 -9.21
C SER A 44 8.98 -5.43 -9.36
N HIS A 45 7.85 -6.13 -9.25
CA HIS A 45 6.53 -5.55 -9.45
C HIS A 45 6.12 -4.60 -8.30
N VAL A 46 6.37 -3.32 -8.48
CA VAL A 46 6.18 -2.27 -7.45
C VAL A 46 4.75 -2.23 -6.89
N ALA A 47 3.74 -2.33 -7.76
CA ALA A 47 2.34 -2.27 -7.33
C ALA A 47 1.95 -3.48 -6.47
N ALA A 48 2.39 -4.72 -6.85
CA ALA A 48 2.15 -5.92 -6.05
C ALA A 48 2.82 -5.81 -4.68
N ARG A 49 4.06 -5.33 -4.64
CA ARG A 49 4.83 -5.12 -3.42
C ARG A 49 4.16 -4.10 -2.50
N THR A 50 3.67 -2.99 -3.07
CA THR A 50 2.94 -1.97 -2.31
C THR A 50 1.61 -2.49 -1.77
N MET A 51 0.86 -3.24 -2.58
CA MET A 51 -0.43 -3.84 -2.15
C MET A 51 -0.21 -4.87 -1.05
N LEU A 52 0.83 -5.70 -1.15
CA LEU A 52 1.22 -6.65 -0.12
C LEU A 52 1.56 -5.95 1.20
N ALA A 53 2.34 -4.88 1.12
CA ALA A 53 2.67 -4.08 2.30
C ALA A 53 1.43 -3.50 2.99
N VAL A 54 0.46 -3.01 2.23
CA VAL A 54 -0.80 -2.52 2.79
C VAL A 54 -1.62 -3.65 3.43
N ALA A 55 -1.64 -4.85 2.83
CA ALA A 55 -2.28 -6.01 3.43
C ALA A 55 -1.61 -6.41 4.75
N TYR A 56 -0.27 -6.39 4.81
CA TYR A 56 0.47 -6.61 6.04
C TYR A 56 0.18 -5.55 7.11
N ALA A 57 0.16 -4.27 6.74
CA ALA A 57 -0.18 -3.17 7.66
C ALA A 57 -1.59 -3.34 8.25
N ARG A 58 -2.57 -3.74 7.44
CA ARG A 58 -3.94 -4.02 7.88
C ARG A 58 -4.04 -5.25 8.79
N THR A 59 -3.15 -6.22 8.63
CA THR A 59 -3.06 -7.42 9.49
C THR A 59 -2.09 -7.25 10.66
N ARG A 60 -1.63 -6.03 10.94
CA ARG A 60 -0.70 -5.66 12.02
C ARG A 60 0.71 -6.25 11.89
N ARG A 61 1.09 -6.69 10.72
CA ARG A 61 2.45 -7.15 10.40
C ARG A 61 3.31 -5.96 9.95
N VAL A 62 3.60 -5.07 10.89
CA VAL A 62 4.20 -3.75 10.61
C VAL A 62 5.58 -3.85 10.00
N GLU A 63 6.44 -4.72 10.52
CA GLU A 63 7.81 -4.91 10.02
C GLU A 63 7.82 -5.34 8.56
N GLN A 64 7.00 -6.33 8.20
CA GLN A 64 6.85 -6.78 6.82
C GLN A 64 6.27 -5.69 5.91
N ALA A 65 5.33 -4.90 6.41
CA ALA A 65 4.78 -3.77 5.67
C ALA A 65 5.86 -2.71 5.36
N LEU A 66 6.68 -2.34 6.33
CA LEU A 66 7.80 -1.40 6.15
C LEU A 66 8.81 -1.93 5.13
N GLU A 67 9.26 -3.18 5.29
CA GLU A 67 10.21 -3.83 4.39
C GLU A 67 9.75 -3.79 2.93
N HIS A 68 8.48 -4.16 2.67
CA HIS A 68 7.94 -4.15 1.32
C HIS A 68 7.75 -2.74 0.74
N LEU A 69 7.40 -1.74 1.57
CA LEU A 69 7.29 -0.34 1.12
C LEU A 69 8.65 0.26 0.79
N GLU A 70 9.65 0.01 1.62
CA GLU A 70 11.03 0.47 1.39
C GLU A 70 11.60 -0.18 0.13
N ALA A 71 11.39 -1.48 -0.06
CA ALA A 71 11.80 -2.19 -1.27
C ALA A 71 11.07 -1.67 -2.52
N ALA A 72 9.78 -1.34 -2.43
CA ALA A 72 9.03 -0.73 -3.53
C ALA A 72 9.58 0.65 -3.90
N LEU A 73 9.98 1.45 -2.91
CA LEU A 73 10.60 2.77 -3.13
C LEU A 73 12.03 2.67 -3.67
N ALA A 74 12.77 1.63 -3.29
CA ALA A 74 14.08 1.37 -3.88
C ALA A 74 13.98 1.05 -5.38
N LEU A 75 12.94 0.29 -5.78
CA LEU A 75 12.65 -0.02 -7.18
C LEU A 75 12.11 1.18 -7.97
N ALA A 76 11.28 1.99 -7.35
CA ALA A 76 10.64 3.15 -7.98
C ALA A 76 10.59 4.36 -7.03
N PRO A 77 11.67 5.13 -6.91
CA PRO A 77 11.77 6.26 -5.98
C PRO A 77 10.73 7.37 -6.21
N GLY A 78 10.23 7.50 -7.45
CA GLY A 78 9.21 8.46 -7.84
C GLY A 78 7.77 7.95 -7.73
N ALA A 79 7.56 6.71 -7.28
CA ALA A 79 6.20 6.14 -7.21
C ALA A 79 5.38 6.80 -6.09
N PHE A 80 4.15 7.19 -6.43
CA PHE A 80 3.21 7.82 -5.48
C PHE A 80 2.74 6.82 -4.41
N ALA A 81 2.21 5.66 -4.83
CA ALA A 81 1.52 4.73 -3.97
C ALA A 81 2.36 4.20 -2.78
N PRO A 82 3.58 3.67 -2.98
CA PRO A 82 4.38 3.19 -1.86
C PRO A 82 4.81 4.33 -0.93
N ARG A 83 5.07 5.51 -1.47
CA ARG A 83 5.46 6.69 -0.68
C ARG A 83 4.32 7.20 0.19
N CYS A 84 3.12 7.28 -0.36
CA CYS A 84 1.92 7.66 0.37
C CYS A 84 1.57 6.61 1.45
N ALA A 85 1.64 5.31 1.11
CA ALA A 85 1.39 4.23 2.05
C ALA A 85 2.39 4.22 3.22
N LEU A 86 3.67 4.49 2.95
CA LEU A 86 4.70 4.58 3.98
C LEU A 86 4.44 5.77 4.92
N GLY A 87 4.11 6.94 4.36
CA GLY A 87 3.74 8.10 5.15
C GLY A 87 2.50 7.85 6.03
N GLU A 88 1.46 7.22 5.47
CA GLU A 88 0.28 6.84 6.25
C GLU A 88 0.64 5.85 7.36
N LEU A 89 1.44 4.82 7.07
CA LEU A 89 1.85 3.82 8.05
C LEU A 89 2.56 4.48 9.23
N TYR A 90 3.52 5.37 9.00
CA TYR A 90 4.19 6.12 10.06
C TYR A 90 3.23 6.97 10.88
N LEU A 91 2.22 7.61 10.26
CA LEU A 91 1.18 8.32 11.02
C LEU A 91 0.38 7.39 11.93
N ARG A 92 0.03 6.19 11.45
CA ARG A 92 -0.70 5.19 12.26
C ARG A 92 0.15 4.65 13.41
N LEU A 93 1.44 4.53 13.20
CA LEU A 93 2.42 4.16 14.25
C LEU A 93 2.70 5.30 15.23
N GLY A 94 2.36 6.54 14.86
CA GLY A 94 2.58 7.74 15.64
C GLY A 94 3.98 8.27 15.62
N ILE A 95 4.57 8.17 14.48
CA ILE A 95 5.90 8.70 14.18
C ILE A 95 5.73 9.76 13.08
N PRO A 96 5.06 10.90 13.40
CA PRO A 96 4.74 11.93 12.40
C PRO A 96 6.01 12.56 11.80
N GLU A 97 7.11 12.58 12.53
CA GLU A 97 8.39 13.11 12.06
C GLU A 97 8.89 12.33 10.84
N GLN A 98 8.68 11.01 10.80
CA GLN A 98 9.02 10.18 9.65
C GLN A 98 7.93 10.22 8.56
N ALA A 99 6.67 10.37 8.95
CA ALA A 99 5.57 10.43 8.01
C ALA A 99 5.62 11.68 7.11
N ARG A 100 5.89 12.84 7.71
CA ARG A 100 5.81 14.16 7.04
C ARG A 100 6.67 14.27 5.77
N PRO A 101 7.95 13.87 5.74
CA PRO A 101 8.74 13.92 4.51
C PRO A 101 8.22 12.98 3.42
N HIS A 102 7.70 11.79 3.77
CA HIS A 102 7.10 10.89 2.79
C HIS A 102 5.81 11.47 2.21
N LEU A 103 4.95 12.07 3.03
CA LEU A 103 3.70 12.70 2.56
C LEU A 103 3.97 13.96 1.73
N ALA A 104 4.96 14.78 2.09
CA ALA A 104 5.37 15.93 1.30
C ALA A 104 5.84 15.49 -0.08
N ARG A 105 6.70 14.47 -0.16
CA ARG A 105 7.18 13.95 -1.43
C ARG A 105 6.08 13.24 -2.22
N ALA A 106 5.14 12.56 -1.57
CA ALA A 106 3.96 11.99 -2.23
C ALA A 106 3.13 13.09 -2.90
N LEU A 107 2.95 14.23 -2.24
CA LEU A 107 2.21 15.37 -2.80
C LEU A 107 2.89 15.95 -4.05
N GLU A 108 4.23 16.02 -4.08
CA GLU A 108 4.99 16.48 -5.25
C GLU A 108 4.84 15.56 -6.47
N VAL A 109 4.79 14.24 -6.24
CA VAL A 109 4.68 13.25 -7.33
C VAL A 109 3.24 12.86 -7.65
N ALA A 110 2.26 13.40 -6.92
CA ALA A 110 0.84 13.16 -7.16
C ALA A 110 0.41 13.69 -8.52
N SER A 111 -0.21 12.84 -9.31
CA SER A 111 -0.50 13.11 -10.72
C SER A 111 -1.94 13.57 -10.98
N ASN A 112 -2.82 13.42 -10.00
CA ASN A 112 -4.23 13.80 -10.13
C ASN A 112 -4.77 14.41 -8.84
N ALA A 113 -5.97 15.00 -8.94
CA ALA A 113 -6.61 15.68 -7.82
C ALA A 113 -6.96 14.72 -6.66
N ALA A 114 -7.33 13.46 -6.97
CA ALA A 114 -7.68 12.47 -5.94
C ALA A 114 -6.47 12.08 -5.09
N GLU A 115 -5.31 11.87 -5.71
CA GLU A 115 -4.07 11.60 -4.99
C GLU A 115 -3.67 12.77 -4.09
N ARG A 116 -3.73 13.99 -4.60
CA ARG A 116 -3.44 15.21 -3.81
C ARG A 116 -4.41 15.38 -2.65
N ALA A 117 -5.70 15.18 -2.88
CA ALA A 117 -6.73 15.28 -1.84
C ALA A 117 -6.54 14.24 -0.74
N TYR A 118 -6.14 13.02 -1.12
CA TYR A 118 -5.87 11.96 -0.14
C TYR A 118 -4.69 12.31 0.78
N VAL A 119 -3.57 12.75 0.22
CA VAL A 119 -2.40 13.19 1.02
C VAL A 119 -2.75 14.37 1.91
N ALA A 120 -3.46 15.37 1.35
CA ALA A 120 -3.91 16.53 2.12
C ALA A 120 -4.81 16.13 3.30
N GLY A 121 -5.69 15.13 3.10
CA GLY A 121 -6.51 14.54 4.15
C GLY A 121 -5.67 13.95 5.28
N LEU A 122 -4.66 13.14 4.96
CA LEU A 122 -3.73 12.55 5.95
C LEU A 122 -2.98 13.64 6.73
N GLN A 123 -2.49 14.67 6.07
CA GLN A 123 -1.81 15.79 6.72
C GLN A 123 -2.74 16.60 7.62
N LYS A 124 -3.99 16.80 7.20
CA LYS A 124 -5.02 17.47 8.01
C LYS A 124 -5.36 16.67 9.27
N GLU A 125 -5.50 15.35 9.13
CA GLU A 125 -5.73 14.45 10.27
C GLU A 125 -4.56 14.49 11.26
N ASP A 126 -3.32 14.46 10.78
CA ASP A 126 -2.12 14.56 11.62
C ASP A 126 -2.12 15.84 12.45
N ARG A 127 -2.32 16.98 11.81
CA ARG A 127 -2.41 18.28 12.49
C ARG A 127 -3.56 18.36 13.49
N ALA A 128 -4.71 17.74 13.18
CA ALA A 128 -5.86 17.72 14.08
C ALA A 128 -5.59 16.88 15.34
N ARG A 129 -4.87 15.75 15.18
CA ARG A 129 -4.45 14.89 16.31
C ARG A 129 -3.42 15.57 17.20
N GLU A 130 -2.43 16.21 16.59
CA GLU A 130 -1.42 16.99 17.33
C GLU A 130 -2.08 18.01 18.27
N ARG A 131 -3.15 18.69 17.79
CA ARG A 131 -3.90 19.65 18.59
C ARG A 131 -4.78 19.01 19.68
N ARG A 132 -5.30 17.78 19.48
CA ARG A 132 -6.32 17.16 20.34
C ARG A 132 -5.83 15.97 21.16
N ARG A 133 -4.60 15.52 21.01
CA ARG A 133 -4.05 14.27 21.62
C ARG A 133 -4.98 13.05 21.44
N MET A 134 -5.63 12.91 20.27
CA MET A 134 -6.61 11.86 20.01
C MET A 134 -5.95 10.50 19.70
N PRO A 135 -6.63 9.36 20.00
CA PRO A 135 -6.14 8.04 19.63
C PRO A 135 -6.09 7.86 18.10
N ARG A 136 -5.19 6.97 17.65
CA ARG A 136 -4.89 6.77 16.23
C ARG A 136 -5.90 5.85 15.56
N PRO A 137 -6.46 6.20 14.40
CA PRO A 137 -7.34 5.30 13.66
C PRO A 137 -6.56 4.15 12.98
N SER A 138 -7.29 3.12 12.59
CA SER A 138 -6.74 1.99 11.82
C SER A 138 -6.30 2.40 10.42
N PHE A 139 -5.28 1.71 9.87
CA PHE A 139 -4.79 1.91 8.51
C PHE A 139 -5.88 1.60 7.47
N ARG A 140 -6.14 2.51 6.55
CA ARG A 140 -7.21 2.44 5.55
C ARG A 140 -6.77 2.95 4.18
N ALA A 141 -5.59 2.54 3.69
CA ALA A 141 -5.22 2.93 2.34
C ALA A 141 -6.32 2.54 1.34
N PRO A 142 -6.87 3.47 0.57
CA PRO A 142 -7.94 3.19 -0.34
C PRO A 142 -7.44 2.40 -1.55
N PHE A 143 -8.29 1.53 -2.06
CA PHE A 143 -7.98 0.63 -3.16
C PHE A 143 -7.56 1.34 -4.46
N TRP A 144 -8.03 2.57 -4.71
CA TRP A 144 -7.66 3.31 -5.92
C TRP A 144 -6.17 3.65 -6.01
N LEU A 145 -5.42 3.64 -4.88
CA LEU A 145 -3.96 3.78 -4.89
C LEU A 145 -3.27 2.72 -5.75
N PHE A 146 -3.88 1.55 -5.92
CA PHE A 146 -3.32 0.42 -6.64
C PHE A 146 -3.82 0.29 -8.08
N ARG A 147 -4.82 1.09 -8.50
CA ARG A 147 -5.44 1.00 -9.83
C ARG A 147 -4.52 1.37 -11.00
N ARG A 148 -3.43 2.06 -10.75
CA ARG A 148 -2.56 2.63 -11.79
C ARG A 148 -1.68 1.64 -12.52
N ALA A 149 -1.54 0.40 -12.05
CA ALA A 149 -0.70 -0.61 -12.69
C ALA A 149 -1.24 -1.10 -14.06
N ARG A 150 -2.47 -0.72 -14.45
CA ARG A 150 -3.10 -1.17 -15.71
C ARG A 150 -2.91 -0.27 -16.93
N GLY A 151 -2.25 0.87 -16.83
CA GLY A 151 -2.36 1.93 -17.86
C GLY A 151 -1.08 2.33 -18.59
N ARG A 152 0.00 1.51 -18.67
CA ARG A 152 1.12 1.81 -19.55
C ARG A 152 1.78 0.54 -20.07
N GLY A 153 1.11 -0.10 -20.97
CA GLY A 153 1.67 -1.22 -21.69
C GLY A 153 0.96 -1.46 -23.01
N GLU A 154 0.61 -0.39 -23.74
CA GLU A 154 0.26 -0.46 -25.16
C GLU A 154 0.41 0.93 -25.77
N GLY A 155 1.47 1.06 -26.57
CA GLY A 155 1.75 2.21 -27.40
C GLY A 155 3.12 2.07 -28.02
#